data_0c0c05224574a904132cf6f80d81c94d
#
_entry.id   0c0c05224574a904132cf6f80d81c94d
#
_cell.length_a   1.000
_cell.length_b   1.000
_cell.length_c   1.000
_cell.angle_alpha   90.00
_cell.angle_beta   90.00
_cell.angle_gamma   90.00
#
_symmetry.space_group_name_H-M   'P 1'
#
loop_
_entity.id
_entity.type
_entity.pdbx_description
1 polymer ?
#
loop_
_entity_poly.entity_id
_entity_poly.type
_entity_poly.pdbx_seq_one_letter_code
_entity_poly.pdbx_strand_id
1 'polypeptide(L)'
;MLSKNNFKKAAMIVAVAAVFAACKKDSAQPEETPTTAAKEFKYVRLLTSDETSNKLTLVDPSTAAITAFDAKFPLANLYATSSGRYATVLYGAQNLVEVFDSGLASHVDHVDVLNSPKWASITATGIKPTHFKTKANESLIFNDGDGTLSRAVESDFNTAGAKFATVNAGLLPHHGAMAQFTNGTYAVTSTAVSGASPNRVLVIDKTGKTVYASTLEIGAIHGNASDGTNAVFGGFSSSAATAGGVLVVKSTGEQRLIPNPDGFGAFRLASIYYAESAKKFIGYVATKGAYLIDIATDKITPIYSGADAFQCKVDFAGKNLLVLTLDGKLRVYDLTTGTLKKEGSVIAATSSTDTYKPVLEATGKFAYIAMPALGEVHQINLSTFAVTAKHKVSAKPVRLAIFGFESDASHN
;
A
#
# COMPACT_ATOMS: atom_id res chain seq x y z
N MET A 1 36.59 56.99 51.23
CA MET A 1 35.50 57.33 52.14
C MET A 1 34.65 56.11 52.31
N LEU A 2 34.80 55.43 53.40
CA LEU A 2 33.89 55.27 54.52
C LEU A 2 32.56 54.59 54.06
N SER A 3 32.05 53.53 54.59
CA SER A 3 32.19 52.85 55.89
C SER A 3 31.11 51.82 55.96
N LYS A 4 31.45 50.62 56.40
CA LYS A 4 30.86 49.77 57.49
C LYS A 4 29.30 49.69 57.50
N ASN A 5 28.65 48.60 57.77
CA ASN A 5 28.83 47.65 58.87
C ASN A 5 28.01 46.40 58.72
N ASN A 6 28.57 45.36 59.19
CA ASN A 6 28.01 44.12 59.69
C ASN A 6 26.69 44.21 60.45
N PHE A 7 25.82 43.20 60.37
CA PHE A 7 25.36 42.56 61.59
C PHE A 7 24.94 41.10 61.34
N LYS A 8 25.59 40.22 62.08
CA LYS A 8 25.26 38.84 62.30
C LYS A 8 23.92 38.74 63.05
N LYS A 9 23.12 37.76 62.81
CA LYS A 9 22.45 36.98 63.89
C LYS A 9 22.11 35.60 63.39
N ALA A 10 22.67 34.65 64.09
CA ALA A 10 22.34 33.24 64.11
C ALA A 10 21.07 33.03 64.95
N ALA A 11 20.25 32.04 64.54
CA ALA A 11 19.37 31.28 65.46
C ALA A 11 18.79 30.13 64.59
N MET A 12 19.19 29.01 64.87
CA MET A 12 18.68 27.96 65.75
C MET A 12 17.88 26.91 64.96
N ILE A 13 18.56 25.79 64.85
CA ILE A 13 18.06 24.53 64.33
C ILE A 13 17.09 23.95 65.35
N VAL A 14 15.88 23.56 64.89
CA VAL A 14 15.05 22.58 65.58
C VAL A 14 14.79 21.47 64.57
N ALA A 15 15.48 20.37 64.80
CA ALA A 15 15.23 19.10 64.13
C ALA A 15 14.00 18.46 64.77
N VAL A 16 12.92 18.32 64.04
CA VAL A 16 11.83 17.40 64.36
C VAL A 16 11.91 16.23 63.40
N ALA A 17 12.44 15.11 63.92
CA ALA A 17 12.39 13.82 63.24
C ALA A 17 10.99 13.25 63.34
N ALA A 18 10.19 13.36 62.29
CA ALA A 18 8.98 12.59 62.15
C ALA A 18 9.33 11.30 61.39
N VAL A 19 9.38 10.20 62.11
CA VAL A 19 9.47 8.85 61.56
C VAL A 19 8.08 8.51 61.00
N PHE A 20 7.89 8.61 59.68
CA PHE A 20 6.79 7.94 59.01
C PHE A 20 7.27 6.57 58.56
N ALA A 21 6.85 5.54 59.30
CA ALA A 21 6.87 4.18 58.83
C ALA A 21 5.85 4.05 57.69
N ALA A 22 6.30 4.19 56.45
CA ALA A 22 5.52 3.83 55.28
C ALA A 22 5.62 2.31 55.11
N CYS A 23 4.57 1.62 55.46
CA CYS A 23 4.35 0.23 55.00
C CYS A 23 4.42 0.20 53.48
N LYS A 24 5.50 -0.33 52.93
CA LYS A 24 5.52 -0.83 51.55
C LYS A 24 4.54 -1.99 51.48
N LYS A 25 3.37 -1.73 50.95
CA LYS A 25 2.51 -2.77 50.43
C LYS A 25 3.03 -3.06 49.03
N ASP A 26 3.88 -4.04 48.89
CA ASP A 26 4.17 -4.69 47.63
C ASP A 26 2.88 -5.40 47.16
N SER A 27 1.97 -4.65 46.56
CA SER A 27 1.01 -5.23 45.66
C SER A 27 1.70 -5.29 44.31
N ALA A 28 2.37 -6.38 44.01
CA ALA A 28 2.60 -6.79 42.65
C ALA A 28 1.21 -6.84 41.98
N GLN A 29 0.84 -5.80 41.25
CA GLN A 29 -0.22 -5.94 40.26
C GLN A 29 0.25 -7.06 39.32
N PRO A 30 -0.60 -8.06 39.05
CA PRO A 30 -0.31 -8.99 37.98
C PRO A 30 -0.08 -8.13 36.75
N GLU A 31 1.08 -8.20 36.12
CA GLU A 31 1.26 -7.75 34.77
C GLU A 31 0.19 -8.46 33.93
N GLU A 32 -0.87 -7.73 33.58
CA GLU A 32 -1.78 -8.16 32.56
C GLU A 32 -0.94 -8.29 31.28
N THR A 33 -0.59 -9.52 30.94
CA THR A 33 -0.02 -9.85 29.65
C THR A 33 -1.03 -9.33 28.64
N PRO A 34 -0.70 -8.31 27.82
CA PRO A 34 -1.66 -7.79 26.86
C PRO A 34 -2.02 -8.95 25.94
N THR A 35 -3.29 -9.31 25.88
CA THR A 35 -3.80 -10.25 24.89
C THR A 35 -3.76 -9.54 23.52
N THR A 36 -2.56 -9.51 22.94
CA THR A 36 -2.24 -8.82 21.69
C THR A 36 -3.15 -9.22 20.52
N ALA A 37 -3.64 -10.46 20.51
CA ALA A 37 -4.51 -10.96 19.45
C ALA A 37 -5.87 -10.25 19.37
N ALA A 38 -6.47 -9.86 20.48
CA ALA A 38 -7.80 -9.23 20.47
C ALA A 38 -7.77 -7.75 20.04
N LYS A 39 -6.62 -7.06 20.16
CA LYS A 39 -6.49 -5.65 19.78
C LYS A 39 -6.30 -5.47 18.27
N GLU A 40 -5.62 -6.40 17.62
CA GLU A 40 -5.31 -6.32 16.19
C GLU A 40 -6.55 -6.27 15.31
N PHE A 41 -7.53 -7.11 15.61
CA PHE A 41 -8.77 -7.17 14.83
C PHE A 41 -9.63 -5.92 14.97
N LYS A 42 -9.52 -5.17 16.05
CA LYS A 42 -10.25 -3.91 16.22
C LYS A 42 -9.88 -2.85 15.21
N TYR A 43 -8.67 -2.91 14.70
CA TYR A 43 -8.06 -1.84 13.93
C TYR A 43 -7.84 -2.20 12.47
N VAL A 44 -8.34 -3.34 12.04
CA VAL A 44 -8.34 -3.77 10.65
C VAL A 44 -9.77 -3.87 10.15
N ARG A 45 -10.03 -3.31 8.96
CA ARG A 45 -11.27 -3.50 8.20
C ARG A 45 -10.93 -3.93 6.78
N LEU A 46 -11.79 -4.75 6.20
CA LEU A 46 -11.62 -5.27 4.85
C LEU A 46 -12.75 -4.75 3.98
N LEU A 47 -12.43 -4.26 2.80
CA LEU A 47 -13.43 -3.82 1.82
C LEU A 47 -13.31 -4.67 0.56
N THR A 48 -14.44 -5.24 0.10
CA THR A 48 -14.49 -5.99 -1.15
C THR A 48 -15.44 -5.35 -2.14
N SER A 49 -15.15 -5.49 -3.43
CA SER A 49 -16.10 -5.25 -4.51
C SER A 49 -16.45 -6.55 -5.22
N ASP A 50 -17.65 -6.60 -5.79
CA ASP A 50 -18.21 -7.79 -6.45
C ASP A 50 -18.16 -7.64 -7.98
N GLU A 51 -18.15 -8.78 -8.70
CA GLU A 51 -18.16 -8.80 -10.16
C GLU A 51 -19.46 -8.25 -10.75
N THR A 52 -20.59 -8.58 -10.17
CA THR A 52 -21.92 -8.35 -10.74
C THR A 52 -22.78 -7.41 -9.91
N SER A 53 -22.51 -7.31 -8.61
CA SER A 53 -23.27 -6.46 -7.69
C SER A 53 -22.62 -5.09 -7.54
N ASN A 54 -23.45 -4.05 -7.52
CA ASN A 54 -23.03 -2.69 -7.21
C ASN A 54 -22.95 -2.44 -5.69
N LYS A 55 -22.54 -3.44 -4.93
CA LYS A 55 -22.32 -3.33 -3.49
C LYS A 55 -20.83 -3.45 -3.18
N LEU A 56 -20.37 -2.61 -2.26
CA LEU A 56 -19.14 -2.86 -1.52
C LEU A 56 -19.50 -3.54 -0.20
N THR A 57 -18.71 -4.54 0.19
CA THR A 57 -18.91 -5.22 1.47
C THR A 57 -17.73 -4.93 2.38
N LEU A 58 -18.02 -4.35 3.54
CA LEU A 58 -17.06 -4.10 4.61
C LEU A 58 -17.16 -5.21 5.64
N VAL A 59 -16.01 -5.79 6.00
CA VAL A 59 -15.87 -6.76 7.08
C VAL A 59 -15.06 -6.14 8.20
N ASP A 60 -15.52 -6.28 9.42
CA ASP A 60 -14.75 -6.05 10.64
C ASP A 60 -14.33 -7.42 11.20
N PRO A 61 -13.07 -7.83 11.04
CA PRO A 61 -12.63 -9.17 11.48
C PRO A 61 -12.73 -9.39 12.99
N SER A 62 -12.71 -8.32 13.79
CA SER A 62 -12.76 -8.42 15.25
C SER A 62 -14.11 -8.86 15.78
N THR A 63 -15.17 -8.43 15.10
CA THR A 63 -16.56 -8.69 15.48
C THR A 63 -17.25 -9.66 14.53
N ALA A 64 -16.60 -10.00 13.41
CA ALA A 64 -17.18 -10.68 12.26
C ALA A 64 -18.39 -9.94 11.65
N ALA A 65 -18.54 -8.66 11.96
CA ALA A 65 -19.62 -7.84 11.40
C ALA A 65 -19.38 -7.59 9.91
N ILE A 66 -20.45 -7.69 9.13
CA ILE A 66 -20.46 -7.49 7.68
C ILE A 66 -21.49 -6.41 7.36
N THR A 67 -21.06 -5.36 6.68
CA THR A 67 -21.92 -4.24 6.29
C THR A 67 -21.80 -4.00 4.79
N ALA A 68 -22.91 -3.91 4.10
CA ALA A 68 -22.95 -3.58 2.67
C ALA A 68 -23.22 -2.09 2.45
N PHE A 69 -22.52 -1.51 1.46
CA PHE A 69 -22.68 -0.14 1.02
C PHE A 69 -23.02 -0.11 -0.47
N ASP A 70 -23.95 0.75 -0.87
CA ASP A 70 -24.28 0.93 -2.28
C ASP A 70 -23.13 1.63 -2.99
N ALA A 71 -22.60 0.98 -4.02
CA ALA A 71 -21.64 1.51 -4.97
C ALA A 71 -22.37 1.98 -6.23
N LYS A 72 -21.75 2.84 -7.04
CA LYS A 72 -22.38 3.30 -8.31
C LYS A 72 -22.44 2.21 -9.35
N PHE A 73 -21.39 1.38 -9.42
CA PHE A 73 -21.25 0.35 -10.46
C PHE A 73 -20.57 -0.89 -9.87
N PRO A 74 -20.75 -2.08 -10.47
CA PRO A 74 -19.98 -3.28 -10.11
C PRO A 74 -18.52 -3.17 -10.58
N LEU A 75 -17.70 -4.14 -10.22
CA LEU A 75 -16.29 -4.25 -10.62
C LEU A 75 -15.42 -3.04 -10.25
N ALA A 76 -15.77 -2.33 -9.18
CA ALA A 76 -14.97 -1.22 -8.69
C ALA A 76 -13.55 -1.68 -8.35
N ASN A 77 -12.52 -1.00 -8.88
CA ASN A 77 -11.16 -1.19 -8.40
C ASN A 77 -10.98 -0.48 -7.07
N LEU A 78 -10.38 -1.16 -6.10
CA LEU A 78 -10.19 -0.68 -4.74
C LEU A 78 -8.70 -0.48 -4.45
N TYR A 79 -8.34 0.68 -3.94
CA TYR A 79 -6.97 1.00 -3.54
C TYR A 79 -6.97 1.71 -2.19
N ALA A 80 -6.38 1.09 -1.18
CA ALA A 80 -6.19 1.74 0.13
C ALA A 80 -5.22 2.92 0.00
N THR A 81 -5.47 3.98 0.75
CA THR A 81 -4.57 5.14 0.82
C THR A 81 -3.44 4.91 1.84
N SER A 82 -2.39 5.74 1.79
CA SER A 82 -1.20 5.58 2.63
C SER A 82 -1.47 5.69 4.12
N SER A 83 -2.52 6.39 4.53
CA SER A 83 -2.93 6.45 5.94
C SER A 83 -3.60 5.15 6.43
N GLY A 84 -4.02 4.27 5.52
CA GLY A 84 -4.85 3.11 5.87
C GLY A 84 -6.28 3.45 6.27
N ARG A 85 -6.73 4.71 6.08
CA ARG A 85 -8.09 5.15 6.42
C ARG A 85 -9.07 5.02 5.26
N TYR A 86 -8.65 5.42 4.07
CA TYR A 86 -9.55 5.55 2.92
C TYR A 86 -9.27 4.48 1.87
N ALA A 87 -10.28 4.16 1.06
CA ALA A 87 -10.09 3.50 -0.22
C ALA A 87 -10.57 4.39 -1.35
N THR A 88 -9.73 4.54 -2.36
CA THR A 88 -10.15 5.09 -3.65
C THR A 88 -10.86 3.98 -4.42
N VAL A 89 -12.06 4.29 -4.90
CA VAL A 89 -12.98 3.39 -5.60
C VAL A 89 -13.07 3.88 -7.04
N LEU A 90 -12.41 3.16 -7.96
CA LEU A 90 -12.27 3.56 -9.34
C LEU A 90 -13.23 2.79 -10.25
N TYR A 91 -13.97 3.52 -11.07
CA TYR A 91 -14.84 3.03 -12.13
C TYR A 91 -14.32 3.55 -13.49
N GLY A 92 -13.26 2.90 -14.00
CA GLY A 92 -12.55 3.38 -15.18
C GLY A 92 -13.43 3.53 -16.43
N ALA A 93 -14.34 2.57 -16.67
CA ALA A 93 -15.26 2.61 -17.80
C ALA A 93 -16.34 3.70 -17.68
N GLN A 94 -16.62 4.18 -16.46
CA GLN A 94 -17.62 5.20 -16.17
C GLN A 94 -17.02 6.58 -15.90
N ASN A 95 -15.70 6.73 -16.02
CA ASN A 95 -15.00 7.98 -15.79
C ASN A 95 -15.25 8.57 -14.39
N LEU A 96 -15.37 7.71 -13.37
CA LEU A 96 -15.75 8.11 -12.03
C LEU A 96 -14.76 7.57 -11.01
N VAL A 97 -14.45 8.40 -10.03
CA VAL A 97 -13.73 8.03 -8.82
C VAL A 97 -14.51 8.51 -7.61
N GLU A 98 -14.76 7.62 -6.68
CA GLU A 98 -15.30 7.91 -5.36
C GLU A 98 -14.28 7.51 -4.29
N VAL A 99 -14.47 7.95 -3.07
CA VAL A 99 -13.61 7.60 -1.94
C VAL A 99 -14.48 7.06 -0.81
N PHE A 100 -14.06 5.94 -0.23
CA PHE A 100 -14.70 5.33 0.93
C PHE A 100 -13.86 5.60 2.18
N ASP A 101 -14.46 6.15 3.23
CA ASP A 101 -13.87 6.38 4.55
C ASP A 101 -14.19 5.20 5.47
N SER A 102 -13.18 4.46 5.87
CA SER A 102 -13.35 3.34 6.80
C SER A 102 -13.72 3.78 8.22
N GLY A 103 -13.58 5.05 8.55
CA GLY A 103 -13.76 5.57 9.91
C GLY A 103 -12.57 5.31 10.84
N LEU A 104 -11.47 4.77 10.35
CA LEU A 104 -10.24 4.54 11.11
C LEU A 104 -9.31 5.75 11.02
N ALA A 105 -8.51 5.99 12.05
CA ALA A 105 -7.39 6.94 12.01
C ALA A 105 -6.12 6.23 12.46
N SER A 106 -5.12 6.21 11.58
CA SER A 106 -3.83 5.61 11.87
C SER A 106 -2.91 6.62 12.53
N HIS A 107 -2.33 6.24 13.66
CA HIS A 107 -1.23 6.91 14.34
C HIS A 107 0.05 6.09 14.14
N VAL A 108 1.16 6.56 14.67
CA VAL A 108 2.46 5.91 14.45
C VAL A 108 2.48 4.47 14.96
N ASP A 109 1.85 4.21 16.09
CA ASP A 109 1.89 2.95 16.82
C ASP A 109 0.53 2.27 17.02
N HIS A 110 -0.58 2.95 16.66
CA HIS A 110 -1.92 2.42 16.85
C HIS A 110 -2.92 3.00 15.84
N VAL A 111 -4.13 2.45 15.86
CA VAL A 111 -5.27 2.87 15.02
C VAL A 111 -6.47 3.13 15.91
N ASP A 112 -7.11 4.28 15.74
CA ASP A 112 -8.36 4.64 16.41
C ASP A 112 -9.58 4.43 15.53
N VAL A 113 -10.72 4.16 16.15
CA VAL A 113 -12.03 4.20 15.49
C VAL A 113 -12.65 5.57 15.73
N LEU A 114 -12.60 6.46 14.74
CA LEU A 114 -13.12 7.83 14.83
C LEU A 114 -14.63 7.90 14.64
N ASN A 115 -15.16 7.17 13.67
CA ASN A 115 -16.56 7.22 13.27
C ASN A 115 -16.99 5.97 12.50
N SER A 116 -18.30 5.89 12.21
CA SER A 116 -18.82 4.85 11.34
C SER A 116 -18.31 4.96 9.91
N PRO A 117 -18.07 3.85 9.22
CA PRO A 117 -17.69 3.83 7.82
C PRO A 117 -18.73 4.53 6.94
N LYS A 118 -18.29 5.25 5.92
CA LYS A 118 -19.16 6.02 5.02
C LYS A 118 -18.48 6.35 3.69
N TRP A 119 -19.26 6.79 2.72
CA TRP A 119 -18.70 7.47 1.55
C TRP A 119 -18.15 8.84 1.96
N ALA A 120 -16.96 9.15 1.48
CA ALA A 120 -16.38 10.49 1.58
C ALA A 120 -17.08 11.45 0.60
N SER A 121 -16.90 12.75 0.80
CA SER A 121 -17.57 13.77 -0.02
C SER A 121 -16.88 14.03 -1.35
N ILE A 122 -15.58 13.72 -1.45
CA ILE A 122 -14.77 14.02 -2.63
C ILE A 122 -15.03 13.06 -3.79
N THR A 123 -14.99 13.56 -5.01
CA THR A 123 -15.07 12.75 -6.24
C THR A 123 -14.13 13.29 -7.31
N ALA A 124 -13.79 12.44 -8.30
CA ALA A 124 -13.11 12.84 -9.52
C ALA A 124 -13.82 12.32 -10.77
N THR A 125 -13.64 13.02 -11.88
CA THR A 125 -14.25 12.73 -13.17
C THR A 125 -13.22 12.74 -14.31
N GLY A 126 -12.01 12.21 -14.05
CA GLY A 126 -10.99 12.02 -15.08
C GLY A 126 -11.43 10.99 -16.13
N ILE A 127 -10.99 11.15 -17.40
CA ILE A 127 -11.37 10.21 -18.46
C ILE A 127 -10.58 8.91 -18.34
N LYS A 128 -11.27 7.80 -18.09
CA LYS A 128 -10.72 6.46 -17.90
C LYS A 128 -9.65 6.42 -16.81
N PRO A 129 -10.00 6.77 -15.53
CA PRO A 129 -9.07 6.66 -14.42
C PRO A 129 -8.66 5.19 -14.25
N THR A 130 -7.37 4.90 -14.19
CA THR A 130 -6.87 3.51 -14.23
C THR A 130 -5.91 3.19 -13.10
N HIS A 131 -4.81 3.92 -12.99
CA HIS A 131 -3.79 3.66 -11.99
C HIS A 131 -3.87 4.62 -10.82
N PHE A 132 -3.67 4.09 -9.63
CA PHE A 132 -3.67 4.84 -8.38
C PHE A 132 -2.33 4.70 -7.66
N LYS A 133 -1.84 5.79 -7.12
CA LYS A 133 -0.71 5.83 -6.19
C LYS A 133 -1.02 6.78 -5.04
N THR A 134 -0.44 6.48 -3.91
CA THR A 134 -0.58 7.29 -2.70
C THR A 134 0.76 7.34 -1.95
N LYS A 135 1.09 8.52 -1.41
CA LYS A 135 2.26 8.73 -0.56
C LYS A 135 2.02 9.99 0.30
N ALA A 136 2.41 9.92 1.57
CA ALA A 136 2.29 11.04 2.50
C ALA A 136 0.91 11.73 2.46
N ASN A 137 -0.16 10.92 2.50
CA ASN A 137 -1.57 11.36 2.48
C ASN A 137 -2.00 12.10 1.21
N GLU A 138 -1.22 12.05 0.15
CA GLU A 138 -1.58 12.54 -1.17
C GLU A 138 -1.92 11.36 -2.11
N SER A 139 -3.05 11.42 -2.75
CA SER A 139 -3.54 10.46 -3.75
C SER A 139 -3.38 11.01 -5.16
N LEU A 140 -2.94 10.15 -6.07
CA LEU A 140 -2.71 10.48 -7.46
C LEU A 140 -3.30 9.37 -8.34
N ILE A 141 -4.06 9.76 -9.36
CA ILE A 141 -4.71 8.84 -10.31
C ILE A 141 -4.30 9.22 -11.72
N PHE A 142 -3.87 8.26 -12.52
CA PHE A 142 -3.62 8.47 -13.94
C PHE A 142 -4.90 8.24 -14.74
N ASN A 143 -5.28 9.21 -15.58
CA ASN A 143 -6.44 9.17 -16.45
C ASN A 143 -5.98 8.78 -17.86
N ASP A 144 -6.11 7.50 -18.21
CA ASP A 144 -5.61 6.96 -19.49
C ASP A 144 -6.24 7.62 -20.73
N GLY A 145 -7.50 8.09 -20.59
CA GLY A 145 -8.27 8.58 -21.72
C GLY A 145 -7.88 9.98 -22.20
N ASP A 146 -7.21 10.77 -21.35
CA ASP A 146 -6.80 12.14 -21.70
C ASP A 146 -5.34 12.46 -21.30
N GLY A 147 -4.62 11.52 -20.67
CA GLY A 147 -3.25 11.73 -20.25
C GLY A 147 -3.08 12.68 -19.05
N THR A 148 -4.15 12.99 -18.34
CA THR A 148 -4.11 13.86 -17.15
C THR A 148 -3.94 13.05 -15.86
N LEU A 149 -3.70 13.75 -14.74
CA LEU A 149 -3.73 13.16 -13.42
C LEU A 149 -4.82 13.82 -12.59
N SER A 150 -5.48 13.02 -11.74
CA SER A 150 -6.36 13.51 -10.70
C SER A 150 -5.61 13.45 -9.36
N ARG A 151 -5.50 14.58 -8.65
CA ARG A 151 -4.71 14.73 -7.42
C ARG A 151 -5.57 15.25 -6.28
N ALA A 152 -5.44 14.66 -5.09
CA ALA A 152 -6.07 15.18 -3.87
C ALA A 152 -5.24 14.80 -2.63
N VAL A 153 -5.46 15.51 -1.53
CA VAL A 153 -4.91 15.17 -0.20
C VAL A 153 -6.03 14.65 0.70
N GLU A 154 -5.70 13.73 1.58
CA GLU A 154 -6.71 13.06 2.41
C GLU A 154 -7.50 14.00 3.33
N SER A 155 -6.90 15.14 3.74
CA SER A 155 -7.60 16.19 4.51
C SER A 155 -8.85 16.73 3.81
N ASP A 156 -8.90 16.67 2.48
CA ASP A 156 -10.00 17.21 1.69
C ASP A 156 -11.11 16.20 1.44
N PHE A 157 -10.89 14.92 1.72
CA PHE A 157 -11.79 13.84 1.29
C PHE A 157 -13.21 13.95 1.87
N ASN A 158 -13.34 14.40 3.11
CA ASN A 158 -14.64 14.62 3.74
C ASN A 158 -15.15 16.06 3.63
N THR A 159 -14.45 16.95 2.93
CA THR A 159 -14.88 18.33 2.73
C THR A 159 -16.00 18.39 1.69
N ALA A 160 -17.12 18.99 2.06
CA ALA A 160 -18.26 19.12 1.17
C ALA A 160 -17.91 19.90 -0.11
N GLY A 161 -18.24 19.31 -1.27
CA GLY A 161 -17.97 19.91 -2.58
C GLY A 161 -16.53 19.81 -3.06
N ALA A 162 -15.61 19.22 -2.27
CA ALA A 162 -14.24 18.99 -2.72
C ALA A 162 -14.18 18.10 -3.97
N LYS A 163 -13.19 18.36 -4.81
CA LYS A 163 -12.90 17.61 -6.03
C LYS A 163 -11.40 17.31 -6.10
N PHE A 164 -11.06 16.20 -6.71
CA PHE A 164 -9.67 16.01 -7.15
C PHE A 164 -9.29 17.11 -8.13
N ALA A 165 -8.13 17.72 -7.90
CA ALA A 165 -7.58 18.69 -8.85
C ALA A 165 -7.02 17.95 -10.07
N THR A 166 -7.27 18.50 -11.27
CA THR A 166 -6.66 17.98 -12.50
C THR A 166 -5.26 18.55 -12.67
N VAL A 167 -4.28 17.68 -12.86
CA VAL A 167 -2.92 18.03 -13.25
C VAL A 167 -2.73 17.67 -14.70
N ASN A 168 -2.54 18.67 -15.56
CA ASN A 168 -2.36 18.48 -17.00
C ASN A 168 -0.90 18.79 -17.38
N ALA A 169 -0.16 17.74 -17.74
CA ALA A 169 1.22 17.86 -18.19
C ALA A 169 1.37 17.82 -19.74
N GLY A 170 0.26 17.95 -20.47
CA GLY A 170 0.25 17.89 -21.93
C GLY A 170 0.61 16.50 -22.47
N LEU A 171 0.41 15.44 -21.68
CA LEU A 171 0.66 14.08 -22.13
C LEU A 171 -0.43 13.61 -23.09
N LEU A 172 -0.03 12.81 -24.08
CA LEU A 172 -1.00 12.14 -24.95
C LEU A 172 -1.73 11.04 -24.18
N PRO A 173 -2.99 10.73 -24.52
CA PRO A 173 -3.72 9.59 -23.99
C PRO A 173 -2.93 8.28 -24.15
N HIS A 174 -2.75 7.54 -23.05
CA HIS A 174 -2.08 6.24 -23.03
C HIS A 174 -2.37 5.50 -21.73
N HIS A 175 -2.11 4.21 -21.70
CA HIS A 175 -2.15 3.43 -20.44
C HIS A 175 -0.93 3.76 -19.61
N GLY A 176 -1.06 4.77 -18.73
CA GLY A 176 0.05 5.43 -18.07
C GLY A 176 0.36 4.88 -16.68
N ALA A 177 1.47 5.35 -16.13
CA ALA A 177 1.90 5.06 -14.78
C ALA A 177 2.53 6.33 -14.16
N MET A 178 2.50 6.44 -12.83
CA MET A 178 3.06 7.58 -12.11
C MET A 178 3.60 7.17 -10.75
N ALA A 179 4.55 7.93 -10.24
CA ALA A 179 5.13 7.76 -8.90
C ALA A 179 5.37 9.13 -8.27
N GLN A 180 5.20 9.22 -6.96
CA GLN A 180 5.35 10.45 -6.18
C GLN A 180 6.74 10.51 -5.54
N PHE A 181 7.36 11.68 -5.57
CA PHE A 181 8.59 11.97 -4.84
C PHE A 181 8.30 12.81 -3.59
N THR A 182 9.18 12.71 -2.59
CA THR A 182 9.05 13.46 -1.33
C THR A 182 9.26 14.95 -1.49
N ASN A 183 9.94 15.39 -2.55
CA ASN A 183 10.12 16.80 -2.90
C ASN A 183 8.88 17.44 -3.55
N GLY A 184 7.78 16.67 -3.70
CA GLY A 184 6.51 17.15 -4.26
C GLY A 184 6.42 17.12 -5.77
N THR A 185 7.37 16.49 -6.47
CA THR A 185 7.30 16.23 -7.91
C THR A 185 6.80 14.82 -8.20
N TYR A 186 6.44 14.54 -9.44
CA TYR A 186 5.93 13.26 -9.90
C TYR A 186 6.72 12.75 -11.09
N ALA A 187 7.12 11.48 -11.06
CA ALA A 187 7.54 10.78 -12.26
C ALA A 187 6.30 10.27 -13.00
N VAL A 188 6.12 10.62 -14.26
CA VAL A 188 4.97 10.24 -15.07
C VAL A 188 5.43 9.65 -16.40
N THR A 189 4.78 8.58 -16.83
CA THR A 189 5.05 7.99 -18.14
C THR A 189 4.54 8.89 -19.27
N SER A 190 5.17 8.75 -20.43
CA SER A 190 4.74 9.42 -21.66
C SER A 190 4.96 8.56 -22.91
N THR A 191 4.28 8.91 -23.98
CA THR A 191 4.42 8.32 -25.30
C THR A 191 4.39 9.42 -26.36
N ALA A 192 5.00 9.16 -27.53
CA ALA A 192 4.93 10.06 -28.68
C ALA A 192 3.67 9.83 -29.55
N VAL A 193 2.92 8.73 -29.32
CA VAL A 193 1.76 8.33 -30.11
C VAL A 193 0.58 8.05 -29.19
N SER A 194 -0.54 8.71 -29.41
CA SER A 194 -1.77 8.51 -28.64
C SER A 194 -2.22 7.04 -28.68
N GLY A 195 -2.54 6.48 -27.52
CA GLY A 195 -2.95 5.08 -27.35
C GLY A 195 -1.82 4.05 -27.39
N ALA A 196 -0.61 4.44 -27.74
CA ALA A 196 0.55 3.55 -27.70
C ALA A 196 1.00 3.30 -26.23
N SER A 197 1.69 2.19 -25.99
CA SER A 197 2.32 1.93 -24.71
C SER A 197 3.37 3.00 -24.39
N PRO A 198 3.45 3.49 -23.15
CA PRO A 198 4.43 4.49 -22.77
C PRO A 198 5.84 3.91 -22.81
N ASN A 199 6.79 4.74 -23.23
CA ASN A 199 8.18 4.35 -23.43
C ASN A 199 9.19 5.37 -22.83
N ARG A 200 8.70 6.42 -22.21
CA ARG A 200 9.48 7.48 -21.55
C ARG A 200 8.88 7.84 -20.20
N VAL A 201 9.70 8.46 -19.34
CA VAL A 201 9.27 9.00 -18.06
C VAL A 201 9.77 10.43 -17.92
N LEU A 202 8.86 11.35 -17.63
CA LEU A 202 9.14 12.75 -17.31
C LEU A 202 9.04 12.96 -15.79
N VAL A 203 9.68 14.01 -15.27
CA VAL A 203 9.42 14.51 -13.93
C VAL A 203 8.66 15.83 -14.05
N ILE A 204 7.50 15.92 -13.43
CA ILE A 204 6.62 17.09 -13.44
C ILE A 204 6.40 17.61 -12.04
N ASP A 205 6.05 18.88 -11.90
CA ASP A 205 5.58 19.46 -10.65
C ASP A 205 4.05 19.27 -10.47
N LYS A 206 3.52 19.75 -9.34
CA LYS A 206 2.09 19.64 -9.00
C LYS A 206 1.15 20.41 -9.95
N THR A 207 1.68 21.31 -10.76
CA THR A 207 0.92 22.06 -11.76
C THR A 207 0.88 21.35 -13.12
N GLY A 208 1.69 20.32 -13.32
CA GLY A 208 1.89 19.60 -14.57
C GLY A 208 3.06 20.12 -15.41
N LYS A 209 3.79 21.14 -14.93
CA LYS A 209 4.95 21.64 -15.66
C LYS A 209 6.09 20.61 -15.58
N THR A 210 6.67 20.29 -16.75
CA THR A 210 7.87 19.44 -16.81
C THR A 210 9.04 20.14 -16.13
N VAL A 211 9.59 19.46 -15.10
CA VAL A 211 10.80 19.86 -14.38
C VAL A 211 12.01 19.22 -15.03
N TYR A 212 11.91 17.93 -15.35
CA TYR A 212 12.97 17.18 -16.04
C TYR A 212 12.36 16.36 -17.17
N ALA A 213 12.86 16.57 -18.37
CA ALA A 213 12.51 15.78 -19.54
C ALA A 213 13.07 14.36 -19.44
N SER A 214 12.48 13.42 -20.18
CA SER A 214 13.03 12.07 -20.30
C SER A 214 14.38 12.11 -21.02
N THR A 215 15.36 11.39 -20.48
CA THR A 215 16.69 11.22 -21.09
C THR A 215 16.88 9.83 -21.70
N LEU A 216 15.98 8.88 -21.36
CA LEU A 216 15.99 7.52 -21.88
C LEU A 216 14.64 7.15 -22.52
N GLU A 217 14.73 6.45 -23.63
CA GLU A 217 13.60 5.76 -24.25
C GLU A 217 13.81 4.26 -24.13
N ILE A 218 12.79 3.57 -23.61
CA ILE A 218 12.80 2.12 -23.43
C ILE A 218 11.57 1.51 -24.14
N GLY A 219 11.39 0.20 -24.08
CA GLY A 219 10.14 -0.44 -24.54
C GLY A 219 8.99 -0.26 -23.55
N ALA A 220 7.82 -0.74 -23.91
CA ALA A 220 6.56 -0.55 -23.18
C ALA A 220 6.71 -0.65 -21.66
N ILE A 221 6.43 0.44 -20.96
CA ILE A 221 6.48 0.56 -19.50
C ILE A 221 5.17 0.06 -18.88
N HIS A 222 5.28 -0.62 -17.74
CA HIS A 222 4.16 -0.95 -16.86
C HIS A 222 4.69 -1.10 -15.44
N GLY A 223 3.86 -1.16 -14.40
CA GLY A 223 4.28 -1.38 -13.02
C GLY A 223 5.32 -0.38 -12.49
N ASN A 224 5.05 0.19 -11.36
CA ASN A 224 5.98 1.15 -10.77
C ASN A 224 5.85 1.27 -9.25
N ALA A 225 6.91 1.74 -8.60
CA ALA A 225 6.91 2.15 -7.20
C ALA A 225 7.95 3.26 -6.97
N SER A 226 7.84 3.94 -5.82
CA SER A 226 8.81 4.97 -5.41
C SER A 226 9.16 4.84 -3.93
N ASP A 227 10.44 5.04 -3.61
CA ASP A 227 10.94 5.22 -2.24
C ASP A 227 10.84 6.70 -1.79
N GLY A 228 10.39 7.59 -2.69
CA GLY A 228 10.30 9.03 -2.48
C GLY A 228 11.48 9.83 -3.05
N THR A 229 12.60 9.19 -3.35
CA THR A 229 13.76 9.78 -4.03
C THR A 229 13.96 9.18 -5.41
N ASN A 230 13.75 7.87 -5.52
CA ASN A 230 13.82 7.10 -6.75
C ASN A 230 12.44 6.55 -7.09
N ALA A 231 12.08 6.58 -8.36
CA ALA A 231 10.96 5.86 -8.93
C ALA A 231 11.48 4.76 -9.85
N VAL A 232 10.92 3.56 -9.73
CA VAL A 232 11.32 2.38 -10.51
C VAL A 232 10.15 1.95 -11.37
N PHE A 233 10.38 1.82 -12.67
CA PHE A 233 9.38 1.43 -13.66
C PHE A 233 9.82 0.16 -14.40
N GLY A 234 8.96 -0.86 -14.41
CA GLY A 234 9.19 -2.07 -15.21
C GLY A 234 8.91 -1.82 -16.70
N GLY A 235 9.81 -2.26 -17.57
CA GLY A 235 9.64 -2.08 -19.00
C GLY A 235 10.49 -3.06 -19.80
N PHE A 236 10.41 -2.96 -21.11
CA PHE A 236 11.39 -3.62 -21.98
C PHE A 236 12.62 -2.72 -22.14
N SER A 237 13.79 -3.32 -22.35
CA SER A 237 15.04 -2.56 -22.52
C SER A 237 15.09 -1.74 -23.81
N SER A 238 14.26 -2.10 -24.80
CA SER A 238 14.11 -1.41 -26.07
C SER A 238 12.73 -1.60 -26.68
N SER A 239 12.42 -0.88 -27.73
CA SER A 239 11.16 -1.03 -28.51
C SER A 239 11.01 -2.42 -29.14
N ALA A 240 12.12 -3.14 -29.39
CA ALA A 240 12.07 -4.50 -29.92
C ALA A 240 11.52 -5.53 -28.93
N ALA A 241 11.38 -5.19 -27.65
CA ALA A 241 10.81 -6.01 -26.59
C ALA A 241 11.44 -7.40 -26.44
N THR A 242 12.71 -7.56 -26.79
CA THR A 242 13.44 -8.85 -26.72
C THR A 242 13.99 -9.15 -25.32
N ALA A 243 14.19 -8.13 -24.51
CA ALA A 243 14.64 -8.23 -23.12
C ALA A 243 13.93 -7.18 -22.27
N GLY A 244 13.78 -7.45 -20.98
CA GLY A 244 13.20 -6.52 -20.01
C GLY A 244 14.23 -5.89 -19.09
N GLY A 245 13.77 -4.95 -18.30
CA GLY A 245 14.53 -4.27 -17.28
C GLY A 245 13.65 -3.34 -16.45
N VAL A 246 14.29 -2.54 -15.62
CA VAL A 246 13.64 -1.45 -14.90
C VAL A 246 14.32 -0.13 -15.19
N LEU A 247 13.51 0.89 -15.48
CA LEU A 247 13.96 2.28 -15.57
C LEU A 247 13.91 2.88 -14.16
N VAL A 248 15.08 3.31 -13.67
CA VAL A 248 15.18 4.08 -12.42
C VAL A 248 15.22 5.55 -12.78
N VAL A 249 14.35 6.33 -12.15
CA VAL A 249 14.23 7.78 -12.32
C VAL A 249 14.40 8.43 -10.95
N LYS A 250 15.41 9.28 -10.79
CA LYS A 250 15.57 10.09 -9.56
C LYS A 250 14.68 11.32 -9.58
N SER A 251 14.33 11.81 -8.41
CA SER A 251 13.64 13.10 -8.24
C SER A 251 14.42 14.31 -8.76
N THR A 252 15.70 14.14 -9.07
CA THR A 252 16.60 15.12 -9.72
C THR A 252 16.65 15.01 -11.25
N GLY A 253 15.85 14.10 -11.84
CA GLY A 253 15.77 13.90 -13.29
C GLY A 253 16.76 12.89 -13.88
N GLU A 254 17.72 12.40 -13.10
CA GLU A 254 18.67 11.37 -13.55
C GLU A 254 17.92 10.06 -13.84
N GLN A 255 18.24 9.42 -14.97
CA GLN A 255 17.61 8.18 -15.41
C GLN A 255 18.65 7.14 -15.80
N ARG A 256 18.41 5.87 -15.45
CA ARG A 256 19.22 4.73 -15.87
C ARG A 256 18.39 3.46 -15.97
N LEU A 257 18.85 2.52 -16.80
CA LEU A 257 18.24 1.22 -16.99
C LEU A 257 19.04 0.15 -16.24
N ILE A 258 18.32 -0.69 -15.47
CA ILE A 258 18.85 -1.92 -14.86
C ILE A 258 18.27 -3.08 -15.67
N PRO A 259 19.08 -3.91 -16.35
CA PRO A 259 18.58 -5.04 -17.12
C PRO A 259 18.04 -6.15 -16.21
N ASN A 260 17.07 -6.90 -16.70
CA ASN A 260 16.66 -8.15 -16.07
C ASN A 260 17.82 -9.16 -16.06
N PRO A 261 17.81 -10.16 -15.15
CA PRO A 261 18.82 -11.21 -15.11
C PRO A 261 18.93 -11.98 -16.43
N ASP A 262 20.10 -12.55 -16.70
CA ASP A 262 20.30 -13.43 -17.83
C ASP A 262 19.29 -14.59 -17.83
N GLY A 263 18.81 -14.94 -19.01
CA GLY A 263 17.79 -15.98 -19.16
C GLY A 263 16.35 -15.59 -18.75
N PHE A 264 16.12 -14.34 -18.35
CA PHE A 264 14.78 -13.84 -18.03
C PHE A 264 13.86 -13.84 -19.28
N GLY A 265 14.44 -13.61 -20.46
CA GLY A 265 13.74 -13.57 -21.74
C GLY A 265 12.97 -12.27 -21.96
N ALA A 266 12.05 -12.31 -22.93
CA ALA A 266 11.23 -11.17 -23.36
C ALA A 266 10.07 -10.89 -22.40
N PHE A 267 10.40 -10.65 -21.13
CA PHE A 267 9.42 -10.31 -20.08
C PHE A 267 9.81 -8.98 -19.43
N ARG A 268 8.81 -8.23 -18.97
CA ARG A 268 8.97 -7.07 -18.10
C ARG A 268 8.37 -7.34 -16.73
N LEU A 269 8.91 -6.74 -15.69
CA LEU A 269 8.30 -6.76 -14.37
C LEU A 269 7.01 -5.93 -14.42
N ALA A 270 5.86 -6.62 -14.41
CA ALA A 270 4.55 -6.01 -14.64
C ALA A 270 3.99 -5.30 -13.42
N SER A 271 4.45 -5.67 -12.22
CA SER A 271 4.14 -5.00 -10.96
C SER A 271 5.42 -4.71 -10.20
N ILE A 272 5.50 -3.54 -9.60
CA ILE A 272 6.61 -3.16 -8.73
C ILE A 272 6.02 -2.61 -7.43
N TYR A 273 6.59 -3.04 -6.31
CA TYR A 273 6.25 -2.62 -4.95
C TYR A 273 7.47 -2.00 -4.29
N TYR A 274 7.26 -1.09 -3.37
CA TYR A 274 8.28 -0.65 -2.44
C TYR A 274 7.89 -1.08 -1.03
N ALA A 275 8.76 -1.82 -0.37
CA ALA A 275 8.59 -2.30 0.99
C ALA A 275 9.24 -1.27 1.94
N GLU A 276 8.43 -0.39 2.52
CA GLU A 276 8.90 0.76 3.31
C GLU A 276 9.80 0.36 4.49
N SER A 277 9.42 -0.65 5.28
CA SER A 277 10.22 -1.07 6.43
C SER A 277 11.53 -1.77 6.03
N ALA A 278 11.50 -2.56 4.96
CA ALA A 278 12.68 -3.26 4.46
C ALA A 278 13.55 -2.38 3.54
N LYS A 279 13.02 -1.24 3.07
CA LYS A 279 13.64 -0.34 2.08
C LYS A 279 14.08 -1.10 0.81
N LYS A 280 13.19 -1.93 0.27
CA LYS A 280 13.46 -2.79 -0.88
C LYS A 280 12.41 -2.56 -1.97
N PHE A 281 12.88 -2.55 -3.23
CA PHE A 281 11.99 -2.65 -4.37
C PHE A 281 11.80 -4.12 -4.76
N ILE A 282 10.55 -4.50 -5.02
CA ILE A 282 10.17 -5.86 -5.40
C ILE A 282 9.48 -5.79 -6.76
N GLY A 283 10.02 -6.50 -7.73
CA GLY A 283 9.39 -6.67 -9.04
C GLY A 283 8.67 -8.01 -9.13
N TYR A 284 7.54 -8.03 -9.83
CA TYR A 284 6.75 -9.25 -10.02
C TYR A 284 6.21 -9.35 -11.45
N VAL A 285 6.27 -10.56 -11.99
CA VAL A 285 5.57 -10.99 -13.18
C VAL A 285 5.10 -12.44 -13.01
N ALA A 286 3.82 -12.71 -13.26
CA ALA A 286 3.17 -13.98 -12.93
C ALA A 286 3.90 -15.23 -13.49
N THR A 287 4.46 -15.13 -14.70
CA THR A 287 5.14 -16.25 -15.38
C THR A 287 6.61 -16.47 -14.96
N LYS A 288 7.15 -15.62 -14.11
CA LYS A 288 8.57 -15.68 -13.68
C LYS A 288 8.73 -15.62 -12.17
N GLY A 289 7.73 -15.09 -11.44
CA GLY A 289 7.78 -14.95 -9.98
C GLY A 289 8.14 -13.56 -9.50
N ALA A 290 8.78 -13.48 -8.35
CA ALA A 290 9.13 -12.24 -7.64
C ALA A 290 10.64 -12.05 -7.50
N TYR A 291 11.08 -10.80 -7.65
CA TYR A 291 12.49 -10.43 -7.72
C TYR A 291 12.78 -9.22 -6.85
N LEU A 292 13.91 -9.24 -6.18
CA LEU A 292 14.50 -8.08 -5.53
C LEU A 292 15.15 -7.19 -6.59
N ILE A 293 14.84 -5.90 -6.59
CA ILE A 293 15.47 -4.87 -7.40
C ILE A 293 16.36 -4.05 -6.48
N ASP A 294 17.67 -4.25 -6.58
CA ASP A 294 18.67 -3.48 -5.84
C ASP A 294 19.18 -2.35 -6.73
N ILE A 295 18.65 -1.15 -6.49
CA ILE A 295 19.04 0.05 -7.25
C ILE A 295 20.40 0.62 -6.82
N ALA A 296 21.01 0.17 -5.73
CA ALA A 296 22.34 0.61 -5.32
C ALA A 296 23.44 -0.15 -6.05
N THR A 297 23.21 -1.42 -6.37
CA THR A 297 24.16 -2.30 -7.07
C THR A 297 23.77 -2.57 -8.52
N ASP A 298 22.64 -2.01 -8.98
CA ASP A 298 22.06 -2.22 -10.31
C ASP A 298 21.81 -3.71 -10.64
N LYS A 299 21.29 -4.46 -9.64
CA LYS A 299 21.03 -5.89 -9.77
C LYS A 299 19.57 -6.24 -9.50
N ILE A 300 19.09 -7.22 -10.26
CA ILE A 300 17.78 -7.85 -10.05
C ILE A 300 18.03 -9.33 -9.75
N THR A 301 17.60 -9.78 -8.57
CA THR A 301 17.83 -11.17 -8.11
C THR A 301 16.52 -11.84 -7.73
N PRO A 302 16.36 -13.16 -7.97
CA PRO A 302 15.13 -13.84 -7.65
C PRO A 302 14.92 -13.97 -6.14
N ILE A 303 13.69 -13.74 -5.68
CA ILE A 303 13.19 -14.15 -4.36
C ILE A 303 12.41 -15.44 -4.52
N TYR A 304 11.51 -15.49 -5.51
CA TYR A 304 10.77 -16.67 -5.92
C TYR A 304 10.80 -16.78 -7.44
N SER A 305 11.29 -17.90 -7.96
CA SER A 305 11.28 -18.22 -9.39
C SER A 305 10.27 -19.35 -9.63
N GLY A 306 9.19 -19.05 -10.36
CA GLY A 306 8.15 -20.02 -10.69
C GLY A 306 7.11 -19.41 -11.62
N ALA A 307 6.53 -20.26 -12.47
CA ALA A 307 5.48 -19.87 -13.42
C ALA A 307 4.05 -20.03 -12.85
N ASP A 308 3.95 -20.43 -11.61
CA ASP A 308 2.71 -20.79 -10.92
C ASP A 308 2.24 -19.73 -9.90
N ALA A 309 3.03 -18.68 -9.65
CA ALA A 309 2.63 -17.55 -8.83
C ALA A 309 1.55 -16.71 -9.56
N PHE A 310 0.41 -16.47 -8.91
CA PHE A 310 -0.63 -15.61 -9.46
C PHE A 310 -0.96 -14.39 -8.60
N GLN A 311 -0.52 -14.38 -7.33
CA GLN A 311 -0.56 -13.20 -6.47
C GLN A 311 0.81 -13.01 -5.82
N CYS A 312 1.22 -11.75 -5.74
CA CYS A 312 2.42 -11.32 -5.05
C CYS A 312 2.11 -10.01 -4.34
N LYS A 313 2.30 -9.96 -3.03
CA LYS A 313 1.99 -8.79 -2.21
C LYS A 313 3.06 -8.56 -1.16
N VAL A 314 3.43 -7.31 -0.97
CA VAL A 314 4.14 -6.86 0.22
C VAL A 314 3.09 -6.62 1.31
N ASP A 315 3.32 -7.10 2.52
CA ASP A 315 2.39 -6.86 3.63
C ASP A 315 2.32 -5.36 3.97
N PHE A 316 1.27 -4.96 4.67
CA PHE A 316 1.07 -3.55 5.04
C PHE A 316 2.26 -2.97 5.83
N ALA A 317 2.92 -3.79 6.65
CA ALA A 317 4.09 -3.37 7.41
C ALA A 317 5.35 -3.18 6.55
N GLY A 318 5.36 -3.63 5.29
CA GLY A 318 6.53 -3.58 4.41
C GLY A 318 7.69 -4.48 4.86
N LYS A 319 7.39 -5.57 5.58
CA LYS A 319 8.38 -6.49 6.15
C LYS A 319 8.44 -7.82 5.44
N ASN A 320 7.31 -8.30 4.92
CA ASN A 320 7.20 -9.60 4.29
C ASN A 320 6.70 -9.50 2.85
N LEU A 321 7.19 -10.40 2.01
CA LEU A 321 6.63 -10.67 0.70
C LEU A 321 5.82 -11.96 0.77
N LEU A 322 4.58 -11.90 0.31
CA LEU A 322 3.68 -13.02 0.20
C LEU A 322 3.51 -13.41 -1.26
N VAL A 323 3.71 -14.69 -1.58
CA VAL A 323 3.52 -15.25 -2.92
C VAL A 323 2.51 -16.39 -2.81
N LEU A 324 1.38 -16.24 -3.52
CA LEU A 324 0.33 -17.26 -3.60
C LEU A 324 0.39 -17.94 -4.97
N THR A 325 0.46 -19.28 -4.96
CA THR A 325 0.65 -20.09 -6.16
C THR A 325 -0.61 -20.89 -6.52
N LEU A 326 -0.70 -21.34 -7.77
CA LEU A 326 -1.88 -22.03 -8.32
C LEU A 326 -2.23 -23.33 -7.58
N ASP A 327 -1.25 -23.98 -6.96
CA ASP A 327 -1.48 -25.17 -6.10
C ASP A 327 -2.07 -24.82 -4.72
N GLY A 328 -2.37 -23.54 -4.46
CA GLY A 328 -2.98 -23.05 -3.22
C GLY A 328 -2.00 -22.85 -2.07
N LYS A 329 -0.69 -22.90 -2.34
CA LYS A 329 0.33 -22.62 -1.32
C LYS A 329 0.60 -21.12 -1.21
N LEU A 330 0.80 -20.69 0.03
CA LEU A 330 1.31 -19.37 0.39
C LEU A 330 2.76 -19.50 0.84
N ARG A 331 3.62 -18.64 0.29
CA ARG A 331 5.02 -18.47 0.70
C ARG A 331 5.20 -17.11 1.31
N VAL A 332 5.83 -17.05 2.46
CA VAL A 332 6.15 -15.80 3.17
C VAL A 332 7.66 -15.65 3.26
N TYR A 333 8.18 -14.59 2.66
CA TYR A 333 9.59 -14.24 2.68
C TYR A 333 9.81 -13.04 3.58
N ASP A 334 10.85 -13.08 4.39
CA ASP A 334 11.35 -11.91 5.11
C ASP A 334 12.11 -11.01 4.14
N LEU A 335 11.66 -9.77 3.97
CA LEU A 335 12.28 -8.83 3.03
C LEU A 335 13.57 -8.21 3.55
N THR A 336 13.85 -8.28 4.86
CA THR A 336 15.12 -7.80 5.42
C THR A 336 16.26 -8.76 5.09
N THR A 337 15.99 -10.07 5.20
CA THR A 337 16.98 -11.14 4.98
C THR A 337 16.89 -11.77 3.59
N GLY A 338 15.76 -11.62 2.90
CA GLY A 338 15.47 -12.29 1.63
C GLY A 338 15.12 -13.79 1.77
N THR A 339 14.96 -14.30 3.00
CA THR A 339 14.79 -15.73 3.28
C THR A 339 13.32 -16.15 3.33
N LEU A 340 13.04 -17.37 2.91
CA LEU A 340 11.73 -18.01 3.09
C LEU A 340 11.50 -18.28 4.59
N LYS A 341 10.48 -17.64 5.16
CA LYS A 341 10.06 -17.85 6.55
C LYS A 341 9.15 -19.05 6.70
N LYS A 342 8.21 -19.21 5.76
CA LYS A 342 7.20 -20.25 5.82
C LYS A 342 6.58 -20.52 4.45
N GLU A 343 6.20 -21.79 4.23
CA GLU A 343 5.45 -22.24 3.07
C GLU A 343 4.39 -23.26 3.54
N GLY A 344 3.22 -23.25 2.92
CA GLY A 344 2.17 -24.24 3.16
C GLY A 344 0.89 -23.96 2.39
N SER A 345 0.04 -24.99 2.25
CA SER A 345 -1.26 -24.85 1.61
C SER A 345 -2.24 -24.10 2.50
N VAL A 346 -2.88 -23.07 1.94
CA VAL A 346 -3.82 -22.20 2.66
C VAL A 346 -5.19 -22.12 2.00
N ILE A 347 -5.27 -22.42 0.70
CA ILE A 347 -6.52 -22.53 -0.08
C ILE A 347 -6.45 -23.76 -0.98
N ALA A 348 -7.58 -24.15 -1.56
CA ALA A 348 -7.60 -25.15 -2.64
C ALA A 348 -6.84 -24.63 -3.88
N ALA A 349 -6.39 -25.55 -4.71
CA ALA A 349 -5.77 -25.21 -5.99
C ALA A 349 -6.72 -24.35 -6.84
N THR A 350 -6.14 -23.36 -7.53
CA THR A 350 -6.82 -22.42 -8.40
C THR A 350 -6.48 -22.74 -9.86
N SER A 351 -7.48 -22.77 -10.74
CA SER A 351 -7.23 -22.98 -12.17
C SER A 351 -6.52 -21.77 -12.79
N SER A 352 -5.55 -22.04 -13.66
CA SER A 352 -4.90 -20.99 -14.46
C SER A 352 -5.89 -20.29 -15.41
N THR A 353 -6.98 -20.94 -15.78
CA THR A 353 -8.02 -20.43 -16.70
C THR A 353 -9.14 -19.68 -16.01
N ASP A 354 -9.18 -19.65 -14.66
CA ASP A 354 -10.20 -18.86 -13.95
C ASP A 354 -10.07 -17.39 -14.29
N THR A 355 -11.18 -16.77 -14.70
CA THR A 355 -11.25 -15.34 -15.03
C THR A 355 -10.93 -14.50 -13.80
N TYR A 356 -11.50 -14.86 -12.66
CA TYR A 356 -11.22 -14.21 -11.37
C TYR A 356 -10.62 -15.20 -10.41
N LYS A 357 -9.35 -15.04 -10.17
CA LYS A 357 -8.57 -15.81 -9.20
C LYS A 357 -8.71 -15.19 -7.80
N PRO A 358 -8.42 -15.96 -6.74
CA PRO A 358 -8.34 -15.41 -5.39
C PRO A 358 -7.46 -14.15 -5.32
N VAL A 359 -7.87 -13.18 -4.51
CA VAL A 359 -7.16 -11.89 -4.33
C VAL A 359 -6.56 -11.85 -2.95
N LEU A 360 -5.25 -11.67 -2.88
CA LEU A 360 -4.46 -11.65 -1.65
C LEU A 360 -4.19 -10.20 -1.22
N GLU A 361 -4.44 -9.93 0.05
CA GLU A 361 -3.89 -8.78 0.80
C GLU A 361 -3.38 -9.28 2.15
N ALA A 362 -2.48 -8.54 2.78
CA ALA A 362 -1.87 -8.99 4.03
C ALA A 362 -1.49 -7.83 4.95
N THR A 363 -1.63 -8.10 6.24
CA THR A 363 -1.01 -7.37 7.33
C THR A 363 0.25 -8.12 7.80
N GLY A 364 0.90 -7.66 8.87
CA GLY A 364 2.07 -8.34 9.42
C GLY A 364 1.75 -9.72 10.03
N LYS A 365 0.49 -9.98 10.41
CA LYS A 365 0.07 -11.20 11.11
C LYS A 365 -0.92 -12.06 10.36
N PHE A 366 -1.71 -11.49 9.46
CA PHE A 366 -2.74 -12.20 8.72
C PHE A 366 -2.64 -11.97 7.21
N ALA A 367 -2.88 -13.02 6.45
CA ALA A 367 -3.27 -12.91 5.06
C ALA A 367 -4.80 -12.96 4.97
N TYR A 368 -5.36 -12.10 4.13
CA TYR A 368 -6.76 -12.08 3.78
C TYR A 368 -6.89 -12.44 2.30
N ILE A 369 -7.66 -13.46 2.00
CA ILE A 369 -7.81 -13.95 0.64
C ILE A 369 -9.28 -13.90 0.25
N ALA A 370 -9.64 -12.99 -0.64
CA ALA A 370 -10.97 -13.01 -1.26
C ALA A 370 -11.06 -14.18 -2.23
N MET A 371 -12.11 -15.00 -2.07
CA MET A 371 -12.37 -16.24 -2.79
C MET A 371 -13.58 -16.06 -3.71
N PRO A 372 -13.42 -15.62 -4.97
CA PRO A 372 -14.55 -15.32 -5.85
C PRO A 372 -15.50 -16.52 -6.04
N ALA A 373 -14.97 -17.71 -6.17
CA ALA A 373 -15.77 -18.93 -6.37
C ALA A 373 -16.61 -19.32 -5.15
N LEU A 374 -16.25 -18.84 -3.95
CA LEU A 374 -16.92 -19.18 -2.69
C LEU A 374 -17.77 -18.03 -2.15
N GLY A 375 -17.56 -16.80 -2.64
CA GLY A 375 -18.21 -15.61 -2.09
C GLY A 375 -17.74 -15.25 -0.68
N GLU A 376 -16.48 -15.53 -0.37
CA GLU A 376 -15.92 -15.43 0.98
C GLU A 376 -14.60 -14.64 0.98
N VAL A 377 -14.23 -14.12 2.15
CA VAL A 377 -12.86 -13.72 2.47
C VAL A 377 -12.35 -14.65 3.56
N HIS A 378 -11.27 -15.36 3.28
CA HIS A 378 -10.58 -16.21 4.25
C HIS A 378 -9.51 -15.40 5.00
N GLN A 379 -9.50 -15.52 6.32
CA GLN A 379 -8.47 -14.97 7.18
C GLN A 379 -7.51 -16.07 7.61
N ILE A 380 -6.23 -15.88 7.36
CA ILE A 380 -5.18 -16.88 7.55
C ILE A 380 -4.10 -16.30 8.46
N ASN A 381 -3.84 -16.96 9.56
CA ASN A 381 -2.76 -16.58 10.46
C ASN A 381 -1.40 -16.92 9.83
N LEU A 382 -0.53 -15.94 9.62
CA LEU A 382 0.75 -16.12 8.94
C LEU A 382 1.77 -16.95 9.75
N SER A 383 1.62 -17.04 11.06
CA SER A 383 2.53 -17.86 11.89
C SER A 383 2.19 -19.35 11.85
N THR A 384 0.91 -19.70 11.73
CA THR A 384 0.43 -21.10 11.74
C THR A 384 -0.04 -21.60 10.39
N PHE A 385 -0.48 -20.72 9.50
CA PHE A 385 -1.24 -20.98 8.27
C PHE A 385 -2.64 -21.58 8.50
N ALA A 386 -3.12 -21.51 9.75
CA ALA A 386 -4.50 -21.88 10.03
C ALA A 386 -5.47 -20.82 9.46
N VAL A 387 -6.55 -21.29 8.85
CA VAL A 387 -7.71 -20.46 8.52
C VAL A 387 -8.44 -20.16 9.82
N THR A 388 -8.39 -18.92 10.29
CA THR A 388 -8.98 -18.50 11.57
C THR A 388 -10.42 -18.01 11.44
N ALA A 389 -10.79 -17.51 10.25
CA ALA A 389 -12.14 -17.10 9.94
C ALA A 389 -12.44 -17.19 8.44
N LYS A 390 -13.73 -17.33 8.11
CA LYS A 390 -14.29 -17.24 6.77
C LYS A 390 -15.48 -16.30 6.81
N HIS A 391 -15.35 -15.17 6.13
CA HIS A 391 -16.39 -14.15 6.10
C HIS A 391 -17.17 -14.26 4.79
N LYS A 392 -18.47 -14.53 4.88
CA LYS A 392 -19.36 -14.57 3.71
C LYS A 392 -19.68 -13.13 3.31
N VAL A 393 -19.17 -12.65 2.18
CA VAL A 393 -19.24 -11.23 1.82
C VAL A 393 -20.22 -10.92 0.71
N SER A 394 -20.06 -11.53 -0.46
CA SER A 394 -20.91 -11.28 -1.63
C SER A 394 -20.86 -12.49 -2.55
N ALA A 395 -21.60 -12.48 -3.65
CA ALA A 395 -21.64 -13.63 -4.55
C ALA A 395 -20.27 -13.91 -5.19
N LYS A 396 -19.52 -12.85 -5.56
CA LYS A 396 -18.25 -13.00 -6.27
C LYS A 396 -17.29 -11.85 -5.96
N PRO A 397 -16.63 -11.85 -4.80
CA PRO A 397 -15.68 -10.80 -4.39
C PRO A 397 -14.41 -10.87 -5.24
N VAL A 398 -14.16 -9.84 -6.05
CA VAL A 398 -13.06 -9.82 -7.05
C VAL A 398 -12.00 -8.76 -6.78
N ARG A 399 -12.21 -7.91 -5.78
CA ARG A 399 -11.22 -6.95 -5.28
C ARG A 399 -11.26 -6.94 -3.76
N LEU A 400 -10.13 -6.60 -3.17
CA LEU A 400 -9.95 -6.52 -1.73
C LEU A 400 -9.03 -5.35 -1.39
N ALA A 401 -9.39 -4.58 -0.39
CA ALA A 401 -8.54 -3.57 0.23
C ALA A 401 -8.57 -3.72 1.75
N ILE A 402 -7.45 -3.40 2.41
CA ILE A 402 -7.31 -3.43 3.86
C ILE A 402 -7.22 -1.99 4.36
N PHE A 403 -7.93 -1.68 5.45
CA PHE A 403 -7.80 -0.46 6.22
C PHE A 403 -7.20 -0.73 7.59
N GLY A 404 -6.52 0.27 8.14
CA GLY A 404 -5.83 0.15 9.40
C GLY A 404 -4.61 -0.77 9.31
N PHE A 405 -4.07 -1.09 10.48
CA PHE A 405 -2.95 -2.04 10.61
C PHE A 405 -3.00 -2.69 12.00
N GLU A 406 -2.28 -3.78 12.17
CA GLU A 406 -2.09 -4.37 13.49
C GLU A 406 -1.18 -3.49 14.33
N SER A 407 -1.57 -3.31 15.59
CA SER A 407 -0.80 -2.60 16.59
C SER A 407 -0.57 -3.48 17.80
N ASP A 408 0.67 -3.50 18.28
CA ASP A 408 1.03 -4.11 19.57
C ASP A 408 0.99 -3.08 20.71
N ALA A 409 0.74 -1.80 20.40
CA ALA A 409 0.68 -0.75 21.40
C ALA A 409 -0.59 -0.85 22.24
N SER A 410 -0.43 -0.82 23.56
CA SER A 410 -1.55 -0.65 24.49
C SER A 410 -1.89 0.83 24.58
N HIS A 411 -3.16 1.17 24.37
CA HIS A 411 -3.66 2.43 24.87
C HIS A 411 -3.61 2.41 26.41
N ASN A 412 -2.87 3.31 26.99
CA ASN A 412 -2.97 3.66 28.41
C ASN A 412 -4.06 4.71 28.58
#